data_0750838abf1349a2bac0f58082e8717c
#
_entry.id   0750838abf1349a2bac0f58082e8717c
#
_cell.length_a   1.000
_cell.length_b   1.000
_cell.length_c   1.000
_cell.angle_alpha   90.00
_cell.angle_beta   90.00
_cell.angle_gamma   90.00
#
_symmetry.space_group_name_H-M   'P 1'
#
loop_
_entity.id
_entity.type
_entity.pdbx_description
1 polymer ?
#
loop_
_entity_poly.entity_id
_entity_poly.type
_entity_poly.pdbx_seq_one_letter_code
_entity_poly.pdbx_strand_id
1 'polypeptide(L)'
;QMIIEKVGPEAEIVLFGASMGGATVEMMSGEKLPTQVKALIADSGYSSIEAELAYLLKKQFHLPKYPFVPLVSLINKRRLGYYLNAVQSTTQLKKNHLPIFFIHGDHDSFVPSEMAFDNYSATQGPRELWLVKDATHVESFWIDPARYQRHIVAFLKKYLPERK
;
A
#
# COMPACT_ATOMS: atom_id res chain seq x y z
N GLN A 1 16.53 5.88 9.39
CA GLN A 1 17.91 6.13 9.84
C GLN A 1 18.50 4.92 10.55
N MET A 2 17.88 4.40 11.61
CA MET A 2 18.37 3.23 12.39
C MET A 2 18.68 1.98 11.56
N ILE A 3 17.90 1.69 10.48
CA ILE A 3 18.20 0.55 9.58
C ILE A 3 19.47 0.84 8.78
N ILE A 4 19.60 2.03 8.22
CA ILE A 4 20.77 2.45 7.43
C ILE A 4 22.05 2.39 8.26
N GLU A 5 21.99 2.80 9.52
CA GLU A 5 23.10 2.71 10.46
C GLU A 5 23.56 1.26 10.71
N LYS A 6 22.62 0.29 10.65
CA LYS A 6 22.92 -1.14 10.83
C LYS A 6 23.44 -1.82 9.57
N VAL A 7 22.88 -1.48 8.39
CA VAL A 7 23.20 -2.18 7.13
C VAL A 7 24.23 -1.45 6.27
N GLY A 8 24.56 -0.22 6.64
CA GLY A 8 25.54 0.62 5.94
C GLY A 8 24.95 1.53 4.86
N PRO A 9 25.70 2.57 4.46
CA PRO A 9 25.22 3.60 3.53
C PRO A 9 25.00 3.09 2.11
N GLU A 10 25.66 2.00 1.72
CA GLU A 10 25.57 1.39 0.38
C GLU A 10 24.44 0.33 0.27
N ALA A 11 23.67 0.14 1.33
CA ALA A 11 22.58 -0.82 1.31
C ALA A 11 21.46 -0.38 0.36
N GLU A 12 20.89 -1.34 -0.35
CA GLU A 12 19.65 -1.16 -1.09
C GLU A 12 18.48 -1.65 -0.28
N ILE A 13 17.53 -0.77 -0.02
CA ILE A 13 16.38 -1.04 0.85
C ILE A 13 15.13 -1.11 -0.01
N VAL A 14 14.36 -2.17 0.19
CA VAL A 14 13.00 -2.31 -0.32
C VAL A 14 12.02 -2.15 0.85
N LEU A 15 11.06 -1.26 0.73
CA LEU A 15 9.99 -1.18 1.70
C LEU A 15 8.87 -2.15 1.29
N PHE A 16 8.52 -3.03 2.20
CA PHE A 16 7.44 -4.00 2.03
C PHE A 16 6.40 -3.83 3.14
N GLY A 17 5.13 -3.88 2.77
CA GLY A 17 4.03 -3.83 3.74
C GLY A 17 2.79 -4.56 3.25
N ALA A 18 2.04 -5.13 4.21
CA ALA A 18 0.77 -5.79 3.93
C ALA A 18 -0.37 -5.10 4.69
N SER A 19 -1.55 -5.02 4.09
CA SER A 19 -2.75 -4.37 4.64
C SER A 19 -2.46 -2.92 5.06
N MET A 20 -2.62 -2.57 6.34
CA MET A 20 -2.22 -1.27 6.87
C MET A 20 -0.73 -0.95 6.63
N GLY A 21 0.14 -1.97 6.62
CA GLY A 21 1.54 -1.82 6.23
C GLY A 21 1.70 -1.49 4.75
N GLY A 22 0.90 -2.07 3.87
CA GLY A 22 0.83 -1.74 2.44
C GLY A 22 0.44 -0.26 2.23
N ALA A 23 -0.65 0.17 2.86
CA ALA A 23 -1.08 1.57 2.83
C ALA A 23 -0.01 2.52 3.42
N THR A 24 0.74 2.09 4.46
CA THR A 24 1.85 2.86 5.02
C THR A 24 2.98 3.03 4.01
N VAL A 25 3.37 1.96 3.30
CA VAL A 25 4.38 2.03 2.22
C VAL A 25 3.92 2.98 1.11
N GLU A 26 2.66 2.90 0.70
CA GLU A 26 2.05 3.79 -0.29
C GLU A 26 2.05 5.26 0.18
N MET A 27 1.70 5.51 1.44
CA MET A 27 1.76 6.85 2.03
C MET A 27 3.20 7.38 2.09
N MET A 28 4.17 6.55 2.45
CA MET A 28 5.58 6.92 2.50
C MET A 28 6.15 7.23 1.12
N SER A 29 5.60 6.67 0.04
CA SER A 29 6.12 6.81 -1.33
C SER A 29 6.18 8.25 -1.82
N GLY A 30 5.32 9.12 -1.30
CA GLY A 30 5.29 10.55 -1.64
C GLY A 30 6.14 11.44 -0.73
N GLU A 31 6.80 10.86 0.26
CA GLU A 31 7.67 11.58 1.19
C GLU A 31 9.13 11.56 0.73
N LYS A 32 9.97 12.42 1.33
CA LYS A 32 11.41 12.42 1.06
C LYS A 32 12.08 11.21 1.72
N LEU A 33 12.17 10.11 0.99
CA LEU A 33 12.83 8.90 1.45
C LEU A 33 14.36 8.99 1.31
N PRO A 34 15.12 8.26 2.16
CA PRO A 34 16.55 8.09 2.00
C PRO A 34 16.89 7.48 0.62
N THR A 35 18.02 7.86 0.05
CA THR A 35 18.48 7.39 -1.29
C THR A 35 18.73 5.89 -1.36
N GLN A 36 18.89 5.22 -0.22
CA GLN A 36 18.99 3.77 -0.09
C GLN A 36 17.68 3.05 -0.42
N VAL A 37 16.52 3.71 -0.27
CA VAL A 37 15.23 3.12 -0.65
C VAL A 37 15.13 3.12 -2.18
N LYS A 38 15.05 1.93 -2.76
CA LYS A 38 15.10 1.72 -4.22
C LYS A 38 13.77 1.25 -4.80
N ALA A 39 12.98 0.53 -4.04
CA ALA A 39 11.71 -0.01 -4.50
C ALA A 39 10.71 -0.18 -3.35
N LEU A 40 9.45 -0.30 -3.72
CA LEU A 40 8.31 -0.39 -2.81
C LEU A 40 7.46 -1.60 -3.19
N ILE A 41 6.93 -2.32 -2.20
CA ILE A 41 5.99 -3.42 -2.40
C ILE A 41 4.83 -3.23 -1.42
N ALA A 42 3.62 -3.13 -1.94
CA ALA A 42 2.40 -2.97 -1.17
C ALA A 42 1.45 -4.13 -1.47
N ASP A 43 1.15 -4.96 -0.47
CA ASP A 43 0.20 -6.05 -0.56
C ASP A 43 -1.08 -5.67 0.17
N SER A 44 -2.23 -5.74 -0.50
CA SER A 44 -3.57 -5.46 0.03
C SER A 44 -3.69 -4.08 0.72
N GLY A 45 -3.01 -3.05 0.17
CA GLY A 45 -3.09 -1.67 0.66
C GLY A 45 -4.39 -0.98 0.23
N TYR A 46 -4.92 -0.06 1.05
CA TYR A 46 -6.13 0.71 0.74
C TYR A 46 -5.79 2.10 0.17
N SER A 47 -6.67 2.62 -0.69
CA SER A 47 -6.47 3.91 -1.37
C SER A 47 -6.68 5.12 -0.46
N SER A 48 -7.56 5.01 0.53
CA SER A 48 -7.73 5.98 1.61
C SER A 48 -8.43 5.36 2.82
N ILE A 49 -8.09 5.83 4.02
CA ILE A 49 -8.72 5.35 5.25
C ILE A 49 -10.21 5.72 5.30
N GLU A 50 -10.61 6.84 4.69
CA GLU A 50 -12.00 7.27 4.62
C GLU A 50 -12.84 6.34 3.73
N ALA A 51 -12.30 5.95 2.56
CA ALA A 51 -12.96 5.04 1.63
C ALA A 51 -13.07 3.64 2.24
N GLU A 52 -12.00 3.15 2.86
CA GLU A 52 -11.97 1.86 3.55
C GLU A 52 -12.99 1.80 4.69
N LEU A 53 -13.02 2.82 5.54
CA LEU A 53 -14.01 2.90 6.63
C LEU A 53 -15.45 2.94 6.10
N ALA A 54 -15.70 3.70 5.05
CA ALA A 54 -17.04 3.77 4.43
C ALA A 54 -17.47 2.42 3.86
N TYR A 55 -16.54 1.70 3.22
CA TYR A 55 -16.77 0.36 2.69
C TYR A 55 -17.10 -0.63 3.81
N LEU A 56 -16.29 -0.68 4.86
CA LEU A 56 -16.48 -1.60 5.99
C LEU A 56 -17.77 -1.29 6.76
N LEU A 57 -18.11 -0.01 6.97
CA LEU A 57 -19.38 0.38 7.59
C LEU A 57 -20.58 -0.16 6.81
N LYS A 58 -20.56 0.01 5.48
CA LYS A 58 -21.63 -0.50 4.62
C LYS A 58 -21.68 -2.02 4.63
N LYS A 59 -20.54 -2.68 4.51
CA LYS A 59 -20.46 -4.15 4.35
C LYS A 59 -20.75 -4.93 5.63
N GLN A 60 -20.15 -4.50 6.74
CA GLN A 60 -20.24 -5.26 8.00
C GLN A 60 -21.41 -4.83 8.88
N PHE A 61 -21.74 -3.53 8.87
CA PHE A 61 -22.74 -2.96 9.76
C PHE A 61 -24.00 -2.48 9.04
N HIS A 62 -24.02 -2.52 7.68
CA HIS A 62 -25.11 -2.01 6.84
C HIS A 62 -25.40 -0.52 7.11
N LEU A 63 -24.40 0.23 7.59
CA LEU A 63 -24.52 1.64 7.90
C LEU A 63 -24.04 2.50 6.70
N PRO A 64 -24.71 3.63 6.45
CA PRO A 64 -24.30 4.55 5.39
C PRO A 64 -23.03 5.32 5.78
N LYS A 65 -22.31 5.84 4.78
CA LYS A 65 -21.14 6.71 5.02
C LYS A 65 -21.50 7.92 5.89
N TYR A 66 -22.65 8.55 5.63
CA TYR A 66 -23.14 9.72 6.37
C TYR A 66 -24.23 9.34 7.35
N PRO A 67 -24.19 9.83 8.63
CA PRO A 67 -23.23 10.81 9.18
C PRO A 67 -21.97 10.21 9.81
N PHE A 68 -21.78 8.89 9.77
CA PHE A 68 -20.80 8.17 10.62
C PHE A 68 -19.36 8.53 10.30
N VAL A 69 -18.94 8.47 9.03
CA VAL A 69 -17.54 8.72 8.66
C VAL A 69 -17.12 10.17 8.98
N PRO A 70 -17.91 11.22 8.68
CA PRO A 70 -17.61 12.58 9.13
C PRO A 70 -17.50 12.71 10.64
N LEU A 71 -18.37 12.04 11.41
CA LEU A 71 -18.31 12.06 12.87
C LEU A 71 -17.02 11.43 13.40
N VAL A 72 -16.64 10.25 12.90
CA VAL A 72 -15.39 9.58 13.24
C VAL A 72 -14.20 10.47 12.84
N SER A 73 -14.24 11.10 11.67
CA SER A 73 -13.20 12.02 11.19
C SER A 73 -13.03 13.23 12.13
N LEU A 74 -14.14 13.79 12.65
CA LEU A 74 -14.11 14.88 13.61
C LEU A 74 -13.52 14.45 14.97
N ILE A 75 -13.89 13.27 15.44
CA ILE A 75 -13.32 12.68 16.68
C ILE A 75 -11.83 12.45 16.51
N ASN A 76 -11.41 11.90 15.36
CA ASN A 76 -10.01 11.69 15.03
C ASN A 76 -9.23 13.02 15.03
N LYS A 77 -9.79 14.08 14.42
CA LYS A 77 -9.19 15.41 14.43
C LYS A 77 -8.98 15.94 15.85
N ARG A 78 -9.95 15.73 16.74
CA ARG A 78 -9.81 16.16 18.14
C ARG A 78 -8.78 15.36 18.92
N ARG A 79 -8.65 14.06 18.65
CA ARG A 79 -7.74 13.17 19.40
C ARG A 79 -6.31 13.14 18.84
N LEU A 80 -6.18 13.11 17.51
CA LEU A 80 -4.90 12.87 16.81
C LEU A 80 -4.42 14.06 15.97
N GLY A 81 -5.24 15.13 15.87
CA GLY A 81 -4.81 16.36 15.22
C GLY A 81 -5.07 16.41 13.71
N TYR A 82 -5.59 15.35 13.05
CA TYR A 82 -5.86 15.34 11.61
C TYR A 82 -7.21 14.69 11.30
N TYR A 83 -7.82 15.09 10.16
CA TYR A 83 -9.01 14.46 9.61
C TYR A 83 -8.66 13.18 8.84
N LEU A 84 -9.59 12.22 8.75
CA LEU A 84 -9.37 10.96 8.02
C LEU A 84 -9.04 11.17 6.55
N ASN A 85 -9.61 12.19 5.91
CA ASN A 85 -9.33 12.53 4.52
C ASN A 85 -7.89 13.02 4.25
N ALA A 86 -7.10 13.29 5.29
CA ALA A 86 -5.68 13.59 5.16
C ALA A 86 -4.84 12.32 4.88
N VAL A 87 -5.40 11.13 5.14
CA VAL A 87 -4.71 9.83 4.93
C VAL A 87 -5.21 9.21 3.64
N GLN A 88 -4.55 9.55 2.53
CA GLN A 88 -4.87 9.10 1.17
C GLN A 88 -3.61 8.64 0.46
N SER A 89 -3.50 7.32 0.23
CA SER A 89 -2.38 6.73 -0.52
C SER A 89 -2.29 7.32 -1.93
N THR A 90 -3.43 7.50 -2.60
CA THR A 90 -3.49 8.07 -3.95
C THR A 90 -2.88 9.47 -4.06
N THR A 91 -2.97 10.29 -3.01
CA THR A 91 -2.36 11.63 -3.00
C THR A 91 -0.84 11.56 -2.92
N GLN A 92 -0.29 10.63 -2.15
CA GLN A 92 1.14 10.44 -2.03
C GLN A 92 1.74 9.73 -3.25
N LEU A 93 1.03 8.73 -3.78
CA LEU A 93 1.43 7.99 -4.98
C LEU A 93 1.57 8.88 -6.23
N LYS A 94 0.82 9.98 -6.34
CA LYS A 94 1.02 11.00 -7.38
C LYS A 94 2.40 11.67 -7.33
N LYS A 95 3.09 11.62 -6.19
CA LYS A 95 4.44 12.18 -6.02
C LYS A 95 5.52 11.09 -6.08
N ASN A 96 5.12 9.83 -6.16
CA ASN A 96 6.05 8.71 -6.17
C ASN A 96 6.80 8.60 -7.50
N HIS A 97 8.12 8.48 -7.42
CA HIS A 97 9.01 8.24 -8.57
C HIS A 97 9.76 6.90 -8.46
N LEU A 98 9.65 6.20 -7.31
CA LEU A 98 10.27 4.90 -7.11
C LEU A 98 9.43 3.80 -7.75
N PRO A 99 10.06 2.70 -8.21
CA PRO A 99 9.33 1.51 -8.60
C PRO A 99 8.46 0.99 -7.46
N ILE A 100 7.20 0.72 -7.76
CA ILE A 100 6.26 0.14 -6.79
C ILE A 100 5.52 -1.05 -7.38
N PHE A 101 5.42 -2.12 -6.60
CA PHE A 101 4.67 -3.33 -6.94
C PHE A 101 3.46 -3.46 -6.02
N PHE A 102 2.27 -3.40 -6.62
CA PHE A 102 1.01 -3.64 -5.94
C PHE A 102 0.63 -5.11 -6.09
N ILE A 103 0.33 -5.77 -4.99
CA ILE A 103 -0.19 -7.13 -4.92
C ILE A 103 -1.54 -7.08 -4.22
N HIS A 104 -2.55 -7.78 -4.74
CA HIS A 104 -3.88 -7.77 -4.12
C HIS A 104 -4.65 -9.03 -4.46
N GLY A 105 -5.43 -9.55 -3.51
CA GLY A 105 -6.37 -10.64 -3.77
C GLY A 105 -7.59 -10.17 -4.58
N ASP A 106 -7.98 -10.90 -5.62
CA ASP A 106 -9.16 -10.53 -6.42
C ASP A 106 -10.49 -10.79 -5.71
N HIS A 107 -10.47 -11.61 -4.64
CA HIS A 107 -11.60 -11.86 -3.75
C HIS A 107 -11.45 -11.19 -2.38
N ASP A 108 -10.59 -10.16 -2.28
CA ASP A 108 -10.43 -9.40 -1.05
C ASP A 108 -11.72 -8.65 -0.72
N SER A 109 -12.36 -9.12 0.33
CA SER A 109 -13.63 -8.59 0.80
C SER A 109 -13.48 -7.67 2.02
N PHE A 110 -12.26 -7.46 2.47
CA PHE A 110 -11.94 -6.52 3.55
C PHE A 110 -11.44 -5.19 2.95
N VAL A 111 -10.40 -5.23 2.13
CA VAL A 111 -9.96 -4.11 1.29
C VAL A 111 -10.31 -4.45 -0.16
N PRO A 112 -11.31 -3.81 -0.79
CA PRO A 112 -11.72 -4.17 -2.14
C PRO A 112 -10.62 -3.92 -3.16
N SER A 113 -10.45 -4.83 -4.13
CA SER A 113 -9.39 -4.78 -5.14
C SER A 113 -9.43 -3.52 -6.02
N GLU A 114 -10.58 -2.84 -6.10
CA GLU A 114 -10.72 -1.53 -6.74
C GLU A 114 -9.76 -0.49 -6.15
N MET A 115 -9.46 -0.58 -4.85
CA MET A 115 -8.49 0.32 -4.20
C MET A 115 -7.06 0.10 -4.70
N ALA A 116 -6.69 -1.13 -5.09
CA ALA A 116 -5.41 -1.40 -5.74
C ALA A 116 -5.34 -0.74 -7.12
N PHE A 117 -6.43 -0.74 -7.88
CA PHE A 117 -6.50 -0.02 -9.17
C PHE A 117 -6.42 1.49 -8.99
N ASP A 118 -7.07 2.05 -7.94
CA ASP A 118 -6.95 3.46 -7.61
C ASP A 118 -5.50 3.85 -7.33
N ASN A 119 -4.81 3.07 -6.50
CA ASN A 119 -3.42 3.27 -6.12
C ASN A 119 -2.48 3.13 -7.34
N TYR A 120 -2.65 2.08 -8.13
CA TYR A 120 -1.91 1.86 -9.37
C TYR A 120 -2.08 3.04 -10.34
N SER A 121 -3.33 3.49 -10.55
CA SER A 121 -3.64 4.58 -11.49
C SER A 121 -3.11 5.93 -11.02
N ALA A 122 -3.07 6.17 -9.70
CA ALA A 122 -2.54 7.40 -9.13
C ALA A 122 -1.01 7.51 -9.23
N THR A 123 -0.31 6.39 -9.31
CA THR A 123 1.16 6.34 -9.28
C THR A 123 1.75 6.94 -10.56
N GLN A 124 2.75 7.83 -10.42
CA GLN A 124 3.45 8.44 -11.56
C GLN A 124 4.72 7.69 -11.95
N GLY A 125 5.39 7.02 -11.00
CA GLY A 125 6.61 6.25 -11.22
C GLY A 125 6.38 4.90 -11.91
N PRO A 126 7.46 4.13 -12.13
CA PRO A 126 7.36 2.75 -12.60
C PRO A 126 6.50 1.92 -11.66
N ARG A 127 5.54 1.17 -12.21
CA ARG A 127 4.58 0.44 -11.40
C ARG A 127 4.16 -0.87 -12.02
N GLU A 128 3.89 -1.84 -11.17
CA GLU A 128 3.31 -3.13 -11.56
C GLU A 128 2.13 -3.45 -10.62
N LEU A 129 1.14 -4.17 -11.14
CA LEU A 129 -0.01 -4.67 -10.38
C LEU A 129 -0.20 -6.14 -10.68
N TRP A 130 -0.34 -6.94 -9.64
CA TRP A 130 -0.71 -8.34 -9.74
C TRP A 130 -1.92 -8.64 -8.87
N LEU A 131 -3.03 -8.98 -9.52
CA LEU A 131 -4.19 -9.53 -8.84
C LEU A 131 -4.00 -11.04 -8.68
N VAL A 132 -4.03 -11.50 -7.45
CA VAL A 132 -3.89 -12.92 -7.11
C VAL A 132 -5.25 -13.57 -7.13
N LYS A 133 -5.43 -14.48 -8.11
CA LYS A 133 -6.70 -15.16 -8.30
C LYS A 133 -7.10 -15.97 -7.07
N ASP A 134 -8.37 -15.88 -6.69
CA ASP A 134 -9.01 -16.58 -5.57
C ASP A 134 -8.42 -16.22 -4.17
N ALA A 135 -7.54 -15.22 -4.07
CA ALA A 135 -6.99 -14.76 -2.80
C ALA A 135 -7.93 -13.77 -2.11
N THR A 136 -8.12 -13.92 -0.81
CA THR A 136 -8.78 -12.96 0.06
C THR A 136 -7.76 -11.99 0.69
N HIS A 137 -8.16 -11.27 1.74
CA HIS A 137 -7.31 -10.24 2.37
C HIS A 137 -6.00 -10.81 2.93
N VAL A 138 -4.85 -10.34 2.38
CA VAL A 138 -3.48 -10.75 2.80
C VAL A 138 -3.21 -12.25 2.58
N GLU A 139 -4.00 -12.94 1.77
CA GLU A 139 -3.78 -14.35 1.46
C GLU A 139 -2.94 -14.59 0.20
N SER A 140 -2.54 -13.53 -0.50
CA SER A 140 -1.78 -13.61 -1.76
C SER A 140 -0.57 -14.53 -1.69
N PHE A 141 0.19 -14.49 -0.59
CA PHE A 141 1.32 -15.38 -0.36
C PHE A 141 0.88 -16.84 -0.16
N TRP A 142 -0.19 -17.08 0.58
CA TRP A 142 -0.61 -18.42 0.98
C TRP A 142 -1.25 -19.23 -0.14
N ILE A 143 -1.82 -18.57 -1.14
CA ILE A 143 -2.41 -19.23 -2.33
C ILE A 143 -1.33 -19.97 -3.14
N ASP A 144 -0.22 -19.30 -3.43
CA ASP A 144 0.94 -19.91 -4.13
C ASP A 144 2.23 -19.19 -3.71
N PRO A 145 2.88 -19.65 -2.62
CA PRO A 145 4.09 -19.02 -2.11
C PRO A 145 5.23 -18.96 -3.13
N ALA A 146 5.37 -20.01 -3.96
CA ALA A 146 6.42 -20.07 -4.97
C ALA A 146 6.18 -19.04 -6.09
N ARG A 147 4.94 -18.87 -6.53
CA ARG A 147 4.57 -17.86 -7.52
C ARG A 147 4.71 -16.45 -6.96
N TYR A 148 4.29 -16.24 -5.71
CA TYR A 148 4.45 -14.97 -5.02
C TYR A 148 5.92 -14.54 -4.96
N GLN A 149 6.80 -15.44 -4.54
CA GLN A 149 8.24 -15.19 -4.52
C GLN A 149 8.81 -14.90 -5.92
N ARG A 150 8.38 -15.67 -6.94
CA ARG A 150 8.82 -15.42 -8.33
C ARG A 150 8.45 -14.03 -8.82
N HIS A 151 7.22 -13.55 -8.53
CA HIS A 151 6.80 -12.21 -8.93
C HIS A 151 7.61 -11.13 -8.23
N ILE A 152 7.85 -11.25 -6.92
CA ILE A 152 8.71 -10.31 -6.16
C ILE A 152 10.12 -10.30 -6.74
N VAL A 153 10.73 -11.49 -6.94
CA VAL A 153 12.10 -11.58 -7.48
C VAL A 153 12.18 -11.00 -8.90
N ALA A 154 11.18 -11.24 -9.75
CA ALA A 154 11.14 -10.68 -11.10
C ALA A 154 11.06 -9.14 -11.07
N PHE A 155 10.20 -8.58 -10.20
CA PHE A 155 10.09 -7.14 -10.00
C PHE A 155 11.41 -6.55 -9.50
N LEU A 156 12.02 -7.14 -8.48
CA LEU A 156 13.28 -6.65 -7.92
C LEU A 156 14.41 -6.70 -8.94
N LYS A 157 14.56 -7.81 -9.68
CA LYS A 157 15.59 -7.93 -10.74
C LYS A 157 15.43 -6.88 -11.85
N LYS A 158 14.21 -6.47 -12.15
CA LYS A 158 13.94 -5.45 -13.16
C LYS A 158 14.38 -4.06 -12.74
N TYR A 159 14.28 -3.73 -11.46
CA TYR A 159 14.50 -2.38 -10.95
C TYR A 159 15.73 -2.23 -10.05
N LEU A 160 16.26 -3.32 -9.53
CA LEU A 160 17.49 -3.37 -8.75
C LEU A 160 18.54 -4.14 -9.55
N PRO A 161 19.52 -3.45 -10.17
CA PRO A 161 20.56 -4.14 -10.93
C PRO A 161 21.40 -5.03 -10.01
N GLU A 162 21.76 -6.21 -10.50
CA GLU A 162 22.66 -7.11 -9.76
C GLU A 162 23.98 -6.38 -9.48
N ARG A 163 24.40 -6.35 -8.23
CA ARG A 163 25.75 -5.90 -7.88
C ARG A 163 26.75 -6.84 -8.53
N LYS A 164 27.58 -6.30 -9.43
CA LYS A 164 28.73 -7.02 -10.00
C LYS A 164 29.79 -7.24 -8.95
#